data_377ae3e236718fc7dca6c420dd70c96a
#
_entry.id   377ae3e236718fc7dca6c420dd70c96a
#
_cell.length_a   1.000
_cell.length_b   1.000
_cell.length_c   1.000
_cell.angle_alpha   90.00
_cell.angle_beta   90.00
_cell.angle_gamma   90.00
#
_symmetry.space_group_name_H-M   'P 1'
#
loop_
_entity.id
_entity.type
_entity.pdbx_description
1 polymer ?
#
loop_
_entity_poly.entity_id
_entity_poly.type
_entity_poly.pdbx_seq_one_letter_code
_entity_poly.pdbx_strand_id
1 'polypeptide(L)'
;MKKLTGKLFAMILTVSVAVSCVVSTGIFTASAYTAPKEGKIFYNKTMYDKYGKAEGMVLDSLKNFDEEIDISSLNVPRSDAAEFFKVLTLTHPELYYVNQGFSYSYYPSEDKVASIYPEYTISESEYATQKKSLDKEVERILSLVDENMTDSEKALVIHDELAIMSEYSTSDYNKADIYNSLVEKTSVCQGYALAYSYMLSLVGIDSELVDSNSMNHMWNKVH
;
A
#
# COMPACT_ATOMS: atom_id res chain seq x y z
N MET A 1 60.42 21.17 26.75
CA MET A 1 59.14 21.74 26.24
C MET A 1 58.36 20.65 25.49
N LYS A 2 57.40 19.99 26.14
CA LYS A 2 56.59 18.92 25.55
C LYS A 2 55.24 19.53 25.22
N LYS A 3 54.83 19.51 23.92
CA LYS A 3 53.50 19.89 23.47
C LYS A 3 52.54 18.71 23.66
N LEU A 4 51.57 18.91 24.52
CA LEU A 4 50.42 18.02 24.69
C LEU A 4 49.39 18.35 23.58
N THR A 5 49.13 17.40 22.68
CA THR A 5 48.02 17.48 21.74
C THR A 5 46.83 16.79 22.36
N GLY A 6 45.88 17.58 22.89
CA GLY A 6 44.60 17.08 23.37
C GLY A 6 43.66 16.76 22.20
N LYS A 7 43.26 15.52 22.10
CA LYS A 7 42.14 15.11 21.22
C LYS A 7 40.83 15.48 21.90
N LEU A 8 40.11 16.42 21.29
CA LEU A 8 38.78 16.81 21.72
C LEU A 8 37.77 15.74 21.19
N PHE A 9 37.26 14.91 22.09
CA PHE A 9 36.14 14.02 21.80
C PHE A 9 34.89 14.88 21.87
N ALA A 10 34.26 15.13 20.71
CA ALA A 10 32.91 15.72 20.63
C ALA A 10 31.90 14.65 20.99
N MET A 11 31.39 14.72 22.20
CA MET A 11 30.26 13.92 22.67
C MET A 11 28.99 14.61 22.18
N ILE A 12 28.33 14.05 21.13
CA ILE A 12 27.03 14.51 20.68
C ILE A 12 26.01 14.00 21.68
N LEU A 13 25.58 14.90 22.56
CA LEU A 13 24.48 14.67 23.50
C LEU A 13 23.17 14.94 22.74
N THR A 14 22.45 13.88 22.28
CA THR A 14 21.09 14.01 21.81
C THR A 14 20.19 14.27 23.00
N VAL A 15 19.85 15.54 23.22
CA VAL A 15 18.84 15.93 24.19
C VAL A 15 17.47 15.70 23.54
N SER A 16 16.81 14.60 23.90
CA SER A 16 15.39 14.42 23.66
C SER A 16 14.65 15.39 24.57
N VAL A 17 14.19 16.52 24.03
CA VAL A 17 13.31 17.42 24.75
C VAL A 17 11.91 16.82 24.75
N ALA A 18 11.60 16.05 25.79
CA ALA A 18 10.22 15.74 26.13
C ALA A 18 9.58 17.04 26.66
N VAL A 19 8.81 17.71 25.80
CA VAL A 19 7.98 18.82 26.24
C VAL A 19 6.79 18.23 26.99
N SER A 20 6.93 18.14 28.31
CA SER A 20 5.81 17.84 29.20
C SER A 20 5.02 19.12 29.42
N CYS A 21 4.07 19.42 28.56
CA CYS A 21 3.02 20.34 28.90
C CYS A 21 1.97 19.64 29.74
N VAL A 22 2.08 19.77 31.04
CA VAL A 22 1.01 19.39 31.96
C VAL A 22 -0.07 20.47 31.89
N VAL A 23 -1.01 20.31 30.98
CA VAL A 23 -2.30 20.96 31.08
C VAL A 23 -3.29 19.86 31.42
N SER A 24 -3.91 19.96 32.59
CA SER A 24 -4.88 19.00 33.13
C SER A 24 -6.25 19.12 32.42
N THR A 25 -6.26 18.82 31.16
CA THR A 25 -7.41 18.41 30.36
C THR A 25 -6.89 17.21 29.58
N GLY A 26 -7.50 16.02 29.79
CA GLY A 26 -7.00 14.76 29.26
C GLY A 26 -6.69 14.85 27.77
N ILE A 27 -5.43 15.08 27.44
CA ILE A 27 -4.92 14.92 26.10
C ILE A 27 -4.65 13.41 26.00
N PHE A 28 -5.60 12.68 25.45
CA PHE A 28 -5.33 11.37 24.90
C PHE A 28 -4.37 11.57 23.74
N THR A 29 -3.08 11.35 23.94
CA THR A 29 -2.17 11.07 22.84
C THR A 29 -2.53 9.66 22.36
N ALA A 30 -3.54 9.56 21.51
CA ALA A 30 -3.81 8.30 20.83
C ALA A 30 -2.58 7.96 19.99
N SER A 31 -1.83 6.95 20.40
CA SER A 31 -0.85 6.31 19.52
C SER A 31 -1.63 5.64 18.41
N ALA A 32 -1.17 5.76 17.18
CA ALA A 32 -1.79 5.05 16.06
C ALA A 32 -1.83 3.55 16.36
N TYR A 33 -2.99 2.93 16.12
CA TYR A 33 -3.14 1.49 16.32
C TYR A 33 -2.18 0.72 15.41
N THR A 34 -1.55 -0.30 15.97
CA THR A 34 -0.72 -1.23 15.20
C THR A 34 -1.21 -2.65 15.50
N ALA A 35 -1.71 -3.33 14.48
CA ALA A 35 -2.14 -4.71 14.61
C ALA A 35 -0.95 -5.64 14.90
N PRO A 36 -1.13 -6.69 15.71
CA PRO A 36 -0.10 -7.72 15.94
C PRO A 36 0.29 -8.46 14.65
N LYS A 37 -0.59 -8.47 13.67
CA LYS A 37 -0.39 -9.09 12.35
C LYS A 37 -1.24 -8.33 11.34
N GLU A 38 -0.67 -8.05 10.16
CA GLU A 38 -1.40 -7.48 9.04
C GLU A 38 -2.47 -8.45 8.52
N GLY A 39 -3.62 -7.89 8.15
CA GLY A 39 -4.65 -8.58 7.41
C GLY A 39 -4.24 -8.81 5.96
N LYS A 40 -4.93 -9.72 5.29
CA LYS A 40 -4.67 -10.04 3.89
C LYS A 40 -5.68 -9.36 2.98
N ILE A 41 -5.21 -8.92 1.84
CA ILE A 41 -6.04 -8.43 0.74
C ILE A 41 -6.10 -9.55 -0.31
N PHE A 42 -7.31 -10.02 -0.61
CA PHE A 42 -7.53 -11.03 -1.63
C PHE A 42 -8.14 -10.41 -2.89
N TYR A 43 -7.69 -10.89 -4.03
CA TYR A 43 -8.33 -10.68 -5.32
C TYR A 43 -8.04 -11.91 -6.18
N ASN A 44 -9.09 -12.47 -6.84
CA ASN A 44 -8.93 -13.71 -7.62
C ASN A 44 -8.12 -14.79 -6.90
N LYS A 45 -8.70 -15.36 -5.84
CA LYS A 45 -8.03 -16.33 -4.96
C LYS A 45 -7.34 -17.48 -5.70
N THR A 46 -7.89 -17.93 -6.85
CA THR A 46 -7.30 -18.99 -7.64
C THR A 46 -5.91 -18.62 -8.19
N MET A 47 -5.77 -17.39 -8.68
CA MET A 47 -4.48 -16.86 -9.17
C MET A 47 -3.53 -16.60 -8.01
N TYR A 48 -4.02 -16.04 -6.91
CA TYR A 48 -3.24 -15.84 -5.70
C TYR A 48 -2.67 -17.16 -5.16
N ASP A 49 -3.50 -18.22 -5.04
CA ASP A 49 -3.04 -19.54 -4.56
C ASP A 49 -2.01 -20.16 -5.52
N LYS A 50 -2.12 -19.87 -6.82
CA LYS A 50 -1.21 -20.41 -7.85
C LYS A 50 0.16 -19.76 -7.83
N TYR A 51 0.22 -18.44 -7.63
CA TYR A 51 1.44 -17.63 -7.81
C TYR A 51 1.92 -16.89 -6.55
N GLY A 52 1.18 -16.86 -5.46
CA GLY A 52 1.49 -16.08 -4.28
C GLY A 52 2.84 -16.38 -3.61
N LYS A 53 3.41 -17.60 -3.83
CA LYS A 53 4.77 -17.89 -3.35
C LYS A 53 5.87 -17.11 -4.08
N ALA A 54 5.57 -16.63 -5.27
CA ALA A 54 6.48 -15.88 -6.13
C ALA A 54 6.38 -14.38 -5.94
N GLU A 55 5.40 -13.95 -5.14
CA GLU A 55 5.04 -12.56 -4.88
C GLU A 55 6.23 -11.75 -4.36
N GLY A 56 6.97 -12.25 -3.37
CA GLY A 56 8.05 -11.50 -2.72
C GLY A 56 9.12 -11.01 -3.69
N MET A 57 9.56 -11.85 -4.64
CA MET A 57 10.59 -11.47 -5.62
C MET A 57 10.12 -10.35 -6.55
N VAL A 58 8.88 -10.44 -7.05
CA VAL A 58 8.32 -9.42 -7.95
C VAL A 58 8.04 -8.12 -7.20
N LEU A 59 7.55 -8.21 -5.97
CA LEU A 59 7.31 -7.05 -5.10
C LEU A 59 8.60 -6.30 -4.78
N ASP A 60 9.67 -7.00 -4.45
CA ASP A 60 10.96 -6.36 -4.17
C ASP A 60 11.48 -5.59 -5.39
N SER A 61 11.38 -6.18 -6.59
CA SER A 61 11.76 -5.52 -7.84
C SER A 61 10.88 -4.30 -8.13
N LEU A 62 9.56 -4.39 -7.95
CA LEU A 62 8.65 -3.24 -8.12
C LEU A 62 8.95 -2.12 -7.12
N LYS A 63 9.28 -2.47 -5.87
CA LYS A 63 9.66 -1.49 -4.84
C LYS A 63 11.01 -0.81 -5.13
N ASN A 64 11.89 -1.47 -5.86
CA ASN A 64 13.16 -0.92 -6.32
C ASN A 64 13.06 -0.15 -7.64
N PHE A 65 11.87 -0.04 -8.23
CA PHE A 65 11.67 0.58 -9.54
C PHE A 65 12.46 -0.10 -10.67
N ASP A 66 12.63 -1.43 -10.59
CA ASP A 66 13.34 -2.19 -11.64
C ASP A 66 12.57 -2.09 -12.97
N GLU A 67 13.29 -1.79 -14.05
CA GLU A 67 12.70 -1.65 -15.41
C GLU A 67 12.39 -3.01 -16.04
N GLU A 68 13.09 -4.07 -15.63
CA GLU A 68 12.89 -5.45 -16.07
C GLU A 68 12.90 -6.40 -14.88
N ILE A 69 11.93 -7.28 -14.82
CA ILE A 69 11.78 -8.28 -13.75
C ILE A 69 11.72 -9.66 -14.40
N ASP A 70 12.78 -10.48 -14.23
CA ASP A 70 12.81 -11.86 -14.70
C ASP A 70 11.88 -12.73 -13.86
N ILE A 71 10.84 -13.26 -14.50
CA ILE A 71 9.87 -14.18 -13.87
C ILE A 71 9.89 -15.56 -14.53
N SER A 72 10.92 -15.89 -15.30
CA SER A 72 11.03 -17.15 -16.03
C SER A 72 10.92 -18.39 -15.13
N SER A 73 11.41 -18.29 -13.88
CA SER A 73 11.34 -19.34 -12.87
C SER A 73 9.91 -19.61 -12.35
N LEU A 74 9.00 -18.65 -12.50
CA LEU A 74 7.61 -18.78 -12.04
C LEU A 74 6.74 -19.59 -13.00
N ASN A 75 7.23 -19.83 -14.22
CA ASN A 75 6.51 -20.55 -15.27
C ASN A 75 5.09 -20.01 -15.53
N VAL A 76 4.93 -18.69 -15.55
CA VAL A 76 3.63 -18.04 -15.81
C VAL A 76 3.28 -18.20 -17.29
N PRO A 77 2.18 -18.88 -17.67
CA PRO A 77 1.73 -18.94 -19.04
C PRO A 77 1.36 -17.55 -19.54
N ARG A 78 1.51 -17.29 -20.85
CA ARG A 78 1.11 -16.01 -21.45
C ARG A 78 -0.36 -15.70 -21.23
N SER A 79 -1.23 -16.71 -21.22
CA SER A 79 -2.66 -16.55 -20.93
C SER A 79 -2.95 -15.98 -19.54
N ASP A 80 -2.06 -16.20 -18.58
CA ASP A 80 -2.24 -15.80 -17.19
C ASP A 80 -1.53 -14.47 -16.88
N ALA A 81 -0.67 -13.98 -17.79
CA ALA A 81 0.22 -12.84 -17.52
C ALA A 81 -0.52 -11.58 -17.03
N ALA A 82 -1.60 -11.21 -17.71
CA ALA A 82 -2.38 -10.03 -17.36
C ALA A 82 -3.06 -10.17 -16.00
N GLU A 83 -3.66 -11.33 -15.74
CA GLU A 83 -4.35 -11.58 -14.47
C GLU A 83 -3.34 -11.73 -13.32
N PHE A 84 -2.20 -12.37 -13.55
CA PHE A 84 -1.11 -12.46 -12.58
C PHE A 84 -0.67 -11.06 -12.11
N PHE A 85 -0.39 -10.16 -13.06
CA PHE A 85 0.06 -8.81 -12.73
C PHE A 85 -1.03 -7.97 -12.08
N LYS A 86 -2.28 -8.12 -12.53
CA LYS A 86 -3.45 -7.48 -11.93
C LYS A 86 -3.66 -7.93 -10.48
N VAL A 87 -3.58 -9.23 -10.20
CA VAL A 87 -3.67 -9.75 -8.82
C VAL A 87 -2.60 -9.12 -7.96
N LEU A 88 -1.34 -9.13 -8.40
CA LEU A 88 -0.22 -8.56 -7.67
C LEU A 88 -0.43 -7.09 -7.31
N THR A 89 -0.81 -6.25 -8.27
CA THR A 89 -0.98 -4.81 -8.04
C THR A 89 -2.22 -4.48 -7.21
N LEU A 90 -3.29 -5.27 -7.31
CA LEU A 90 -4.51 -5.05 -6.52
C LEU A 90 -4.37 -5.55 -5.07
N THR A 91 -3.61 -6.62 -4.83
CA THR A 91 -3.39 -7.14 -3.47
C THR A 91 -2.29 -6.38 -2.71
N HIS A 92 -1.57 -5.50 -3.40
CA HIS A 92 -0.54 -4.60 -2.86
C HIS A 92 -0.81 -3.14 -3.21
N PRO A 93 -1.85 -2.52 -2.61
CA PRO A 93 -2.24 -1.14 -2.93
C PRO A 93 -1.15 -0.10 -2.65
N GLU A 94 -0.16 -0.43 -1.82
CA GLU A 94 1.02 0.40 -1.58
C GLU A 94 1.88 0.62 -2.84
N LEU A 95 1.69 -0.22 -3.88
CA LEU A 95 2.30 -0.08 -5.21
C LEU A 95 1.50 0.88 -6.12
N TYR A 96 0.81 1.86 -5.58
CA TYR A 96 -0.06 2.80 -6.31
C TYR A 96 0.64 3.53 -7.48
N TYR A 97 1.96 3.54 -7.48
CA TYR A 97 2.81 4.11 -8.52
C TYR A 97 3.10 3.15 -9.68
N VAL A 98 2.65 1.91 -9.59
CA VAL A 98 2.77 0.91 -10.66
C VAL A 98 1.50 0.91 -11.50
N ASN A 99 1.63 1.17 -12.79
CA ASN A 99 0.51 1.07 -13.72
C ASN A 99 0.04 -0.40 -13.82
N GLN A 100 -1.26 -0.64 -13.97
CA GLN A 100 -1.78 -1.98 -14.26
C GLN A 100 -1.45 -2.45 -15.69
N GLY A 101 -1.10 -1.53 -16.59
CA GLY A 101 -0.51 -1.84 -17.88
C GLY A 101 0.98 -2.19 -17.75
N PHE A 102 1.42 -3.17 -18.52
CA PHE A 102 2.82 -3.60 -18.55
C PHE A 102 3.14 -4.27 -19.90
N SER A 103 4.42 -4.34 -20.25
CA SER A 103 4.92 -5.15 -21.36
C SER A 103 5.60 -6.42 -20.84
N TYR A 104 5.71 -7.46 -21.65
CA TYR A 104 6.41 -8.67 -21.27
C TYR A 104 7.14 -9.31 -22.46
N SER A 105 8.25 -9.98 -22.18
CA SER A 105 8.88 -10.93 -23.08
C SER A 105 8.44 -12.35 -22.78
N TYR A 106 8.55 -13.26 -23.74
CA TYR A 106 8.14 -14.65 -23.56
C TYR A 106 8.98 -15.62 -24.38
N TYR A 107 8.99 -16.89 -23.98
CA TYR A 107 9.62 -17.97 -24.74
C TYR A 107 8.58 -18.61 -25.69
N PRO A 108 8.68 -18.40 -27.02
CA PRO A 108 7.66 -18.88 -27.96
C PRO A 108 7.45 -20.40 -27.93
N SER A 109 8.54 -21.15 -27.68
CA SER A 109 8.52 -22.63 -27.63
C SER A 109 7.85 -23.20 -26.39
N GLU A 110 7.75 -22.40 -25.31
CA GLU A 110 7.26 -22.86 -24.02
C GLU A 110 5.95 -22.17 -23.60
N ASP A 111 5.50 -21.18 -24.40
CA ASP A 111 4.31 -20.33 -24.15
C ASP A 111 4.27 -19.74 -22.74
N LYS A 112 5.43 -19.38 -22.18
CA LYS A 112 5.56 -18.78 -20.87
C LYS A 112 6.26 -17.42 -20.92
N VAL A 113 5.92 -16.57 -19.96
CA VAL A 113 6.55 -15.26 -19.77
C VAL A 113 7.99 -15.43 -19.29
N ALA A 114 8.90 -14.67 -19.86
CA ALA A 114 10.31 -14.60 -19.44
C ALA A 114 10.54 -13.45 -18.47
N SER A 115 10.23 -12.21 -18.91
CA SER A 115 10.34 -11.01 -18.09
C SER A 115 9.10 -10.17 -18.24
N ILE A 116 8.79 -9.37 -17.20
CA ILE A 116 7.83 -8.27 -17.24
C ILE A 116 8.58 -6.93 -17.21
N TYR A 117 8.01 -5.93 -17.89
CA TYR A 117 8.50 -4.55 -17.95
C TYR A 117 7.40 -3.67 -17.41
N PRO A 118 7.42 -3.36 -16.09
CA PRO A 118 6.40 -2.54 -15.47
C PRO A 118 6.47 -1.08 -15.98
N GLU A 119 5.34 -0.41 -15.96
CA GLU A 119 5.25 1.03 -16.18
C GLU A 119 5.04 1.73 -14.84
N TYR A 120 5.87 2.71 -14.53
CA TYR A 120 5.75 3.52 -13.33
C TYR A 120 5.11 4.85 -13.65
N THR A 121 4.07 5.23 -12.89
CA THR A 121 3.31 6.48 -13.11
C THR A 121 4.01 7.71 -12.57
N ILE A 122 4.95 7.51 -11.64
CA ILE A 122 5.79 8.55 -11.03
C ILE A 122 7.22 8.05 -10.88
N SER A 123 8.15 8.98 -10.69
CA SER A 123 9.55 8.66 -10.40
C SER A 123 9.75 8.22 -8.94
N GLU A 124 10.85 7.54 -8.65
CA GLU A 124 11.24 7.14 -7.29
C GLU A 124 11.33 8.36 -6.33
N SER A 125 11.83 9.50 -6.81
CA SER A 125 11.92 10.73 -6.00
C SER A 125 10.55 11.33 -5.69
N GLU A 126 9.61 11.26 -6.60
CA GLU A 126 8.22 11.67 -6.38
C GLU A 126 7.52 10.72 -5.42
N TYR A 127 7.72 9.40 -5.59
CA TYR A 127 7.22 8.40 -4.66
C TYR A 127 7.71 8.67 -3.23
N ALA A 128 9.00 8.94 -3.04
CA ALA A 128 9.55 9.25 -1.72
C ALA A 128 8.89 10.49 -1.05
N THR A 129 8.40 11.43 -1.86
CA THR A 129 7.66 12.61 -1.39
C THR A 129 6.20 12.27 -1.11
N GLN A 130 5.54 11.59 -2.03
CA GLN A 130 4.14 11.20 -1.90
C GLN A 130 3.92 10.23 -0.73
N LYS A 131 4.86 9.29 -0.53
CA LYS A 131 4.81 8.34 0.58
C LYS A 131 4.73 9.02 1.95
N LYS A 132 5.45 10.12 2.16
CA LYS A 132 5.37 10.88 3.43
C LYS A 132 3.97 11.45 3.68
N SER A 133 3.31 11.91 2.61
CA SER A 133 1.95 12.41 2.70
C SER A 133 0.95 11.28 2.94
N LEU A 134 1.14 10.14 2.26
CA LEU A 134 0.33 8.95 2.45
C LEU A 134 0.48 8.40 3.87
N ASP A 135 1.71 8.23 4.36
CA ASP A 135 1.98 7.72 5.71
C ASP A 135 1.31 8.61 6.78
N LYS A 136 1.36 9.93 6.60
CA LYS A 136 0.70 10.88 7.51
C LYS A 136 -0.82 10.70 7.55
N GLU A 137 -1.48 10.52 6.41
CA GLU A 137 -2.93 10.30 6.38
C GLU A 137 -3.30 8.91 6.93
N VAL A 138 -2.50 7.90 6.64
CA VAL A 138 -2.64 6.55 7.21
C VAL A 138 -2.55 6.62 8.74
N GLU A 139 -1.51 7.26 9.30
CA GLU A 139 -1.34 7.43 10.75
C GLU A 139 -2.53 8.20 11.36
N ARG A 140 -3.02 9.23 10.69
CA ARG A 140 -4.19 9.99 11.13
C ARG A 140 -5.43 9.11 11.24
N ILE A 141 -5.72 8.29 10.23
CA ILE A 141 -6.88 7.39 10.24
C ILE A 141 -6.69 6.29 11.30
N LEU A 142 -5.50 5.69 11.39
CA LEU A 142 -5.20 4.68 12.40
C LEU A 142 -5.31 5.21 13.83
N SER A 143 -5.12 6.52 14.05
CA SER A 143 -5.32 7.15 15.37
C SER A 143 -6.78 7.20 15.82
N LEU A 144 -7.74 6.96 14.91
CA LEU A 144 -9.16 6.83 15.23
C LEU A 144 -9.55 5.44 15.70
N VAL A 145 -8.66 4.45 15.52
CA VAL A 145 -8.90 3.05 15.89
C VAL A 145 -8.34 2.79 17.29
N ASP A 146 -9.17 2.24 18.18
CA ASP A 146 -8.78 1.83 19.52
C ASP A 146 -8.53 0.31 19.57
N GLU A 147 -7.58 -0.13 20.38
CA GLU A 147 -7.23 -1.54 20.55
C GLU A 147 -8.37 -2.41 21.10
N ASN A 148 -9.30 -1.81 21.84
CA ASN A 148 -10.46 -2.49 22.41
C ASN A 148 -11.65 -2.61 21.46
N MET A 149 -11.58 -1.96 20.27
CA MET A 149 -12.61 -2.10 19.24
C MET A 149 -12.63 -3.51 18.67
N THR A 150 -13.82 -4.03 18.44
CA THR A 150 -14.03 -5.23 17.63
C THR A 150 -13.63 -4.96 16.16
N ASP A 151 -13.36 -6.01 15.38
CA ASP A 151 -13.02 -5.86 13.97
C ASP A 151 -14.12 -5.15 13.18
N SER A 152 -15.39 -5.38 13.52
CA SER A 152 -16.52 -4.66 12.91
C SER A 152 -16.52 -3.17 13.23
N GLU A 153 -16.18 -2.78 14.45
CA GLU A 153 -16.09 -1.37 14.86
C GLU A 153 -14.90 -0.69 14.19
N LYS A 154 -13.73 -1.34 14.10
CA LYS A 154 -12.58 -0.84 13.36
C LYS A 154 -12.91 -0.64 11.88
N ALA A 155 -13.54 -1.64 11.27
CA ALA A 155 -13.95 -1.58 9.87
C ALA A 155 -14.93 -0.44 9.62
N LEU A 156 -15.90 -0.21 10.52
CA LEU A 156 -16.86 0.88 10.41
C LEU A 156 -16.18 2.26 10.53
N VAL A 157 -15.31 2.44 11.51
CA VAL A 157 -14.56 3.69 11.69
C VAL A 157 -13.75 4.04 10.43
N ILE A 158 -13.04 3.07 9.86
CA ILE A 158 -12.27 3.27 8.64
C ILE A 158 -13.18 3.59 7.45
N HIS A 159 -14.30 2.85 7.31
CA HIS A 159 -15.27 3.09 6.24
C HIS A 159 -15.84 4.51 6.31
N ASP A 160 -16.32 4.91 7.48
CA ASP A 160 -16.96 6.22 7.68
C ASP A 160 -15.97 7.35 7.45
N GLU A 161 -14.73 7.20 7.90
CA GLU A 161 -13.67 8.18 7.66
C GLU A 161 -13.39 8.34 6.15
N LEU A 162 -13.25 7.24 5.41
CA LEU A 162 -13.05 7.29 3.95
C LEU A 162 -14.25 7.93 3.24
N ALA A 163 -15.47 7.63 3.67
CA ALA A 163 -16.69 8.19 3.08
C ALA A 163 -16.83 9.70 3.33
N ILE A 164 -16.32 10.18 4.47
CA ILE A 164 -16.37 11.61 4.83
C ILE A 164 -15.25 12.40 4.15
N MET A 165 -14.04 11.83 4.07
CA MET A 165 -12.86 12.56 3.63
C MET A 165 -12.65 12.61 2.13
N SER A 166 -13.19 11.68 1.36
CA SER A 166 -12.92 11.54 -0.08
C SER A 166 -14.19 11.73 -0.90
N GLU A 167 -14.07 12.53 -1.98
CA GLU A 167 -15.15 12.76 -2.94
C GLU A 167 -15.09 11.75 -4.09
N TYR A 168 -16.25 11.29 -4.57
CA TYR A 168 -16.30 10.42 -5.73
C TYR A 168 -16.05 11.21 -7.03
N SER A 169 -15.00 10.83 -7.77
CA SER A 169 -14.67 11.46 -9.05
C SER A 169 -15.66 11.02 -10.12
N THR A 170 -16.30 12.00 -10.77
CA THR A 170 -17.20 11.76 -11.93
C THR A 170 -16.57 12.16 -13.26
N SER A 171 -15.39 12.79 -13.24
CA SER A 171 -14.75 13.38 -14.41
C SER A 171 -13.36 12.79 -14.72
N ASP A 172 -12.70 12.18 -13.75
CA ASP A 172 -11.37 11.61 -13.92
C ASP A 172 -11.33 10.18 -13.37
N TYR A 173 -11.39 9.22 -14.28
CA TYR A 173 -11.36 7.79 -13.96
C TYR A 173 -9.94 7.25 -13.69
N ASN A 174 -8.89 8.07 -13.88
CA ASN A 174 -7.52 7.68 -13.53
C ASN A 174 -7.25 7.76 -12.02
N LYS A 175 -8.15 8.38 -11.26
CA LYS A 175 -8.08 8.45 -9.80
C LYS A 175 -8.53 7.14 -9.15
N ALA A 176 -7.76 6.07 -9.38
CA ALA A 176 -8.16 4.70 -9.05
C ALA A 176 -7.23 4.01 -8.05
N ASP A 177 -6.45 4.78 -7.28
CA ASP A 177 -5.44 4.28 -6.35
C ASP A 177 -5.60 4.85 -4.94
N ILE A 178 -4.79 4.35 -4.00
CA ILE A 178 -4.85 4.75 -2.59
C ILE A 178 -4.36 6.17 -2.35
N TYR A 179 -3.41 6.69 -3.14
CA TYR A 179 -2.92 8.04 -2.98
C TYR A 179 -4.00 9.06 -3.33
N ASN A 180 -4.71 8.82 -4.43
CA ASN A 180 -5.87 9.63 -4.81
C ASN A 180 -6.97 9.62 -3.75
N SER A 181 -7.28 8.44 -3.17
CA SER A 181 -8.31 8.33 -2.14
C SER A 181 -7.92 8.98 -0.82
N LEU A 182 -6.70 8.69 -0.32
CA LEU A 182 -6.28 9.07 1.03
C LEU A 182 -5.67 10.47 1.09
N VAL A 183 -4.91 10.89 0.05
CA VAL A 183 -4.18 12.18 0.07
C VAL A 183 -4.89 13.24 -0.76
N GLU A 184 -5.20 12.93 -2.03
CA GLU A 184 -5.91 13.86 -2.94
C GLU A 184 -7.40 13.97 -2.62
N LYS A 185 -7.94 13.06 -1.84
CA LYS A 185 -9.33 13.03 -1.35
C LYS A 185 -10.37 13.07 -2.48
N THR A 186 -10.01 12.46 -3.60
CA THR A 186 -10.91 12.33 -4.76
C THR A 186 -10.59 11.02 -5.47
N SER A 187 -11.57 10.12 -5.61
CA SER A 187 -11.32 8.82 -6.20
C SER A 187 -12.54 8.23 -6.89
N VAL A 188 -12.32 7.19 -7.70
CA VAL A 188 -13.37 6.32 -8.24
C VAL A 188 -13.51 5.06 -7.38
N CYS A 189 -14.45 4.18 -7.73
CA CYS A 189 -14.77 2.97 -6.96
C CYS A 189 -13.54 2.11 -6.64
N GLN A 190 -12.62 1.91 -7.59
CA GLN A 190 -11.42 1.12 -7.39
C GLN A 190 -10.51 1.73 -6.32
N GLY A 191 -10.26 3.04 -6.37
CA GLY A 191 -9.40 3.68 -5.38
C GLY A 191 -10.01 3.64 -3.96
N TYR A 192 -11.33 3.82 -3.83
CA TYR A 192 -12.03 3.62 -2.55
C TYR A 192 -11.85 2.18 -2.05
N ALA A 193 -12.08 1.19 -2.92
CA ALA A 193 -11.97 -0.21 -2.55
C ALA A 193 -10.53 -0.58 -2.14
N LEU A 194 -9.53 -0.09 -2.88
CA LEU A 194 -8.11 -0.30 -2.54
C LEU A 194 -7.73 0.38 -1.23
N ALA A 195 -8.14 1.64 -1.03
CA ALA A 195 -7.85 2.38 0.20
C ALA A 195 -8.49 1.69 1.43
N TYR A 196 -9.74 1.23 1.29
CA TYR A 196 -10.41 0.52 2.36
C TYR A 196 -9.71 -0.80 2.70
N SER A 197 -9.42 -1.65 1.69
CA SER A 197 -8.67 -2.89 1.91
C SER A 197 -7.30 -2.65 2.53
N TYR A 198 -6.57 -1.61 2.07
CA TYR A 198 -5.28 -1.24 2.61
C TYR A 198 -5.37 -0.87 4.11
N MET A 199 -6.31 0.00 4.47
CA MET A 199 -6.51 0.40 5.87
C MET A 199 -6.97 -0.77 6.74
N LEU A 200 -7.84 -1.66 6.23
CA LEU A 200 -8.26 -2.89 6.93
C LEU A 200 -7.07 -3.81 7.20
N SER A 201 -6.18 -3.98 6.22
CA SER A 201 -4.99 -4.83 6.39
C SER A 201 -4.08 -4.33 7.51
N LEU A 202 -3.91 -3.01 7.63
CA LEU A 202 -3.09 -2.39 8.68
C LEU A 202 -3.68 -2.59 10.09
N VAL A 203 -4.98 -2.82 10.20
CA VAL A 203 -5.64 -3.12 11.49
C VAL A 203 -5.90 -4.62 11.69
N GLY A 204 -5.34 -5.48 10.84
CA GLY A 204 -5.36 -6.94 10.98
C GLY A 204 -6.59 -7.62 10.41
N ILE A 205 -7.42 -6.93 9.63
CA ILE A 205 -8.67 -7.44 9.08
C ILE A 205 -8.46 -7.88 7.62
N ASP A 206 -8.83 -9.13 7.34
CA ASP A 206 -8.80 -9.69 5.98
C ASP A 206 -9.94 -9.11 5.14
N SER A 207 -9.65 -8.83 3.87
CA SER A 207 -10.65 -8.33 2.92
C SER A 207 -10.45 -8.92 1.53
N GLU A 208 -11.51 -8.91 0.71
CA GLU A 208 -11.51 -9.34 -0.67
C GLU A 208 -12.00 -8.21 -1.56
N LEU A 209 -11.22 -7.88 -2.58
CA LEU A 209 -11.63 -7.00 -3.66
C LEU A 209 -12.51 -7.77 -4.64
N VAL A 210 -13.66 -7.23 -4.94
CA VAL A 210 -14.62 -7.81 -5.89
C VAL A 210 -14.87 -6.81 -6.99
N ASP A 211 -14.79 -7.24 -8.25
CA ASP A 211 -15.10 -6.42 -9.40
C ASP A 211 -16.17 -7.04 -10.29
N SER A 212 -16.81 -6.20 -11.09
CA SER A 212 -17.80 -6.60 -12.08
C SER A 212 -17.64 -5.77 -13.35
N ASN A 213 -17.22 -6.42 -14.42
CA ASN A 213 -17.10 -5.77 -15.73
C ASN A 213 -18.46 -5.26 -16.24
N SER A 214 -19.55 -5.98 -15.99
CA SER A 214 -20.90 -5.59 -16.44
C SER A 214 -21.42 -4.35 -15.71
N MET A 215 -20.98 -4.13 -14.46
CA MET A 215 -21.35 -2.96 -13.67
C MET A 215 -20.29 -1.84 -13.76
N ASN A 216 -19.12 -2.14 -14.34
CA ASN A 216 -17.95 -1.27 -14.29
C ASN A 216 -17.70 -0.76 -12.87
N HIS A 217 -17.63 -1.68 -11.90
CA HIS A 217 -17.57 -1.33 -10.48
C HIS A 217 -16.70 -2.29 -9.71
N MET A 218 -16.03 -1.75 -8.65
CA MET A 218 -15.25 -2.51 -7.69
C MET A 218 -15.71 -2.15 -6.26
N TRP A 219 -15.72 -3.15 -5.37
CA TRP A 219 -16.09 -3.01 -3.96
C TRP A 219 -15.35 -4.04 -3.09
N ASN A 220 -15.60 -4.03 -1.80
CA ASN A 220 -14.96 -4.90 -0.83
C ASN A 220 -15.94 -5.89 -0.20
N LYS A 221 -15.41 -7.05 0.15
CA LYS A 221 -15.98 -7.99 1.10
C LYS A 221 -15.01 -8.10 2.28
N VAL A 222 -15.50 -7.85 3.48
CA VAL A 222 -14.72 -7.89 4.73
C VAL A 222 -14.97 -9.23 5.42
N HIS A 223 -13.94 -9.86 5.97
CA HIS A 223 -13.97 -11.18 6.58
C HIS A 223 -13.83 -11.13 8.10
#